data_be5d625a0061e932c19ba152b6f4b2fb
#
_entry.id   be5d625a0061e932c19ba152b6f4b2fb
#
_cell.length_a   1.000
_cell.length_b   1.000
_cell.length_c   1.000
_cell.angle_alpha   90.00
_cell.angle_beta   90.00
_cell.angle_gamma   90.00
#
_symmetry.space_group_name_H-M   'P 1'
#
loop_
_entity.id
_entity.type
_entity.pdbx_description
1 polymer ?
#
loop_
_entity_poly.entity_id
_entity_poly.type
_entity_poly.pdbx_seq_one_letter_code
_entity_poly.pdbx_strand_id
1 'polypeptide(L)'
;PLDFIEKYIPDVQQFMFIWDYQTKDPVKKTKIEMLKTTLEQLQIIDDIRPDGFILRFNSLIFELLFQLYHNFSVKVFQSDLSQQKKDLDRLNLVLNYISENYKRPISLDEIAGVAYLQTGYFCRFFKKKMGVTFLEYQNEYRLSFIYKDLINTKDPVHVILERHGFTNYKLFRRMFQEHFGCTPTKVRENMKK
;
A
#
# COMPACT_ATOMS: atom_id res chain seq x y z
N PRO A 1 9.67 -13.48 9.98
CA PRO A 1 10.11 -12.88 11.24
C PRO A 1 11.42 -12.13 11.03
N LEU A 2 11.61 -11.03 11.77
CA LEU A 2 12.78 -10.15 11.63
C LEU A 2 14.09 -10.92 11.87
N ASP A 3 14.09 -11.81 12.84
CA ASP A 3 15.21 -12.70 13.21
C ASP A 3 15.73 -13.53 12.03
N PHE A 4 14.86 -13.89 11.10
CA PHE A 4 15.27 -14.61 9.90
C PHE A 4 16.04 -13.70 8.94
N ILE A 5 15.61 -12.45 8.78
CA ILE A 5 16.27 -11.47 7.90
C ILE A 5 17.60 -11.04 8.51
N GLU A 6 17.68 -10.83 9.81
CA GLU A 6 18.91 -10.46 10.54
C GLU A 6 20.03 -11.52 10.38
N LYS A 7 19.67 -12.77 10.17
CA LYS A 7 20.64 -13.83 9.90
C LYS A 7 21.42 -13.61 8.58
N TYR A 8 20.78 -12.96 7.60
CA TYR A 8 21.38 -12.73 6.27
C TYR A 8 21.82 -11.27 6.08
N ILE A 9 21.19 -10.36 6.78
CA ILE A 9 21.49 -8.92 6.75
C ILE A 9 21.67 -8.47 8.21
N PRO A 10 22.89 -8.57 8.76
CA PRO A 10 23.18 -8.08 10.11
C PRO A 10 22.79 -6.61 10.25
N ASP A 11 22.21 -6.28 11.40
CA ASP A 11 21.78 -4.89 11.69
C ASP A 11 20.74 -4.31 10.70
N VAL A 12 19.90 -5.16 10.07
CA VAL A 12 18.88 -4.71 9.12
C VAL A 12 18.02 -3.56 9.67
N GLN A 13 17.83 -3.51 10.97
CA GLN A 13 17.09 -2.44 11.66
C GLN A 13 17.78 -1.06 11.59
N GLN A 14 19.06 -1.01 11.25
CA GLN A 14 19.84 0.23 11.11
C GLN A 14 19.81 0.78 9.68
N PHE A 15 19.14 0.11 8.75
CA PHE A 15 19.03 0.54 7.37
C PHE A 15 17.69 1.17 7.07
N MET A 16 17.71 2.23 6.29
CA MET A 16 16.55 2.83 5.67
C MET A 16 16.67 2.67 4.16
N PHE A 17 15.55 2.44 3.49
CA PHE A 17 15.53 2.35 2.03
C PHE A 17 15.08 3.69 1.45
N ILE A 18 15.89 4.26 0.57
CA ILE A 18 15.63 5.56 -0.05
C ILE A 18 15.70 5.42 -1.56
N TRP A 19 14.68 5.88 -2.25
CA TRP A 19 14.67 6.01 -3.70
C TRP A 19 14.02 7.33 -4.13
N ASP A 20 14.44 7.82 -5.30
CA ASP A 20 13.94 9.04 -5.91
C ASP A 20 13.36 8.71 -7.30
N TYR A 21 12.03 8.75 -7.41
CA TYR A 21 11.33 8.49 -8.68
C TYR A 21 11.64 9.52 -9.77
N GLN A 22 12.04 10.72 -9.38
CA GLN A 22 12.30 11.82 -10.30
C GLN A 22 13.78 11.90 -10.72
N THR A 23 14.59 10.94 -10.29
CA THR A 23 16.01 10.91 -10.60
C THR A 23 16.27 10.96 -12.10
N LYS A 24 17.21 11.80 -12.53
CA LYS A 24 17.70 11.88 -13.92
C LYS A 24 18.88 10.93 -14.17
N ASP A 25 19.41 10.30 -13.14
CA ASP A 25 20.53 9.37 -13.21
C ASP A 25 20.07 8.06 -13.89
N PRO A 26 20.65 7.67 -15.04
CA PRO A 26 20.26 6.46 -15.77
C PRO A 26 20.43 5.18 -14.95
N VAL A 27 21.50 5.10 -14.14
CA VAL A 27 21.79 3.91 -13.30
C VAL A 27 20.72 3.76 -12.22
N LYS A 28 20.34 4.87 -11.57
CA LYS A 28 19.26 4.84 -10.57
C LYS A 28 17.92 4.50 -11.17
N LYS A 29 17.64 5.01 -12.39
CA LYS A 29 16.41 4.63 -13.12
C LYS A 29 16.36 3.14 -13.39
N THR A 30 17.44 2.55 -13.90
CA THR A 30 17.52 1.11 -14.16
C THR A 30 17.25 0.30 -12.88
N LYS A 31 17.82 0.69 -11.75
CA LYS A 31 17.58 0.04 -10.45
C LYS A 31 16.12 0.10 -10.02
N ILE A 32 15.46 1.25 -10.23
CA ILE A 32 14.03 1.42 -9.94
C ILE A 32 13.17 0.55 -10.86
N GLU A 33 13.49 0.47 -12.14
CA GLU A 33 12.77 -0.40 -13.08
C GLU A 33 12.94 -1.89 -12.74
N MET A 34 14.12 -2.33 -12.31
CA MET A 34 14.33 -3.70 -11.81
C MET A 34 13.43 -3.98 -10.60
N LEU A 35 13.33 -3.05 -9.66
CA LEU A 35 12.46 -3.18 -8.48
C LEU A 35 10.99 -3.29 -8.88
N LYS A 36 10.53 -2.46 -9.81
CA LYS A 36 9.16 -2.52 -10.36
C LYS A 36 8.87 -3.87 -11.00
N THR A 37 9.77 -4.36 -11.85
CA THR A 37 9.63 -5.66 -12.51
C THR A 37 9.47 -6.79 -11.48
N THR A 38 10.23 -6.76 -10.40
CA THR A 38 10.12 -7.76 -9.32
C THR A 38 8.76 -7.67 -8.62
N LEU A 39 8.27 -6.45 -8.36
CA LEU A 39 6.94 -6.24 -7.77
C LEU A 39 5.81 -6.70 -8.69
N GLU A 40 5.91 -6.43 -10.00
CA GLU A 40 4.94 -6.91 -11.00
C GLU A 40 4.91 -8.44 -11.07
N GLN A 41 6.09 -9.09 -11.04
CA GLN A 41 6.17 -10.55 -10.99
C GLN A 41 5.57 -11.14 -9.71
N LEU A 42 5.75 -10.48 -8.55
CA LEU A 42 5.12 -10.87 -7.30
C LEU A 42 3.59 -10.80 -7.40
N GLN A 43 3.06 -9.74 -8.00
CA GLN A 43 1.63 -9.60 -8.21
C GLN A 43 1.09 -10.67 -9.15
N ILE A 44 1.74 -10.90 -10.29
CA ILE A 44 1.33 -11.93 -11.26
C ILE A 44 1.31 -13.31 -10.61
N ILE A 45 2.35 -13.69 -9.85
CA ILE A 45 2.42 -15.02 -9.24
C ILE A 45 1.39 -15.19 -8.12
N ASP A 46 1.03 -14.14 -7.39
CA ASP A 46 -0.04 -14.18 -6.39
C ASP A 46 -1.44 -14.27 -7.02
N ASP A 47 -1.64 -13.62 -8.17
CA ASP A 47 -2.91 -13.66 -8.90
C ASP A 47 -3.18 -15.04 -9.54
N ILE A 48 -2.16 -15.63 -10.15
CA ILE A 48 -2.29 -16.90 -10.90
C ILE A 48 -2.22 -18.13 -9.98
N ARG A 49 -1.38 -18.10 -8.94
CA ARG A 49 -1.13 -19.19 -7.98
C ARG A 49 -0.95 -20.57 -8.62
N PRO A 50 -0.01 -20.74 -9.56
CA PRO A 50 0.27 -22.03 -10.17
C PRO A 50 0.85 -23.02 -9.15
N ASP A 51 0.90 -24.29 -9.51
CA ASP A 51 1.56 -25.31 -8.68
C ASP A 51 2.99 -24.88 -8.32
N GLY A 52 3.30 -24.93 -7.02
CA GLY A 52 4.60 -24.48 -6.50
C GLY A 52 4.75 -22.95 -6.37
N PHE A 53 3.67 -22.16 -6.49
CA PHE A 53 3.71 -20.69 -6.44
C PHE A 53 4.43 -20.17 -5.19
N ILE A 54 4.29 -20.83 -4.02
CA ILE A 54 4.95 -20.43 -2.77
C ILE A 54 6.48 -20.39 -2.93
N LEU A 55 7.08 -21.34 -3.66
CA LEU A 55 8.52 -21.33 -3.91
C LEU A 55 8.94 -20.13 -4.75
N ARG A 56 8.18 -19.85 -5.83
CA ARG A 56 8.46 -18.70 -6.70
C ARG A 56 8.19 -17.38 -5.98
N PHE A 57 7.11 -17.29 -5.22
CA PHE A 57 6.77 -16.12 -4.42
C PHE A 57 7.88 -15.80 -3.40
N ASN A 58 8.33 -16.79 -2.63
CA ASN A 58 9.44 -16.62 -1.68
C ASN A 58 10.74 -16.21 -2.38
N SER A 59 11.06 -16.81 -3.53
CA SER A 59 12.23 -16.43 -4.34
C SER A 59 12.18 -14.94 -4.73
N LEU A 60 11.03 -14.45 -5.17
CA LEU A 60 10.84 -13.04 -5.54
C LEU A 60 10.89 -12.11 -4.31
N ILE A 61 10.40 -12.54 -3.15
CA ILE A 61 10.56 -11.78 -1.90
C ILE A 61 12.03 -11.65 -1.53
N PHE A 62 12.83 -12.72 -1.64
CA PHE A 62 14.28 -12.62 -1.38
C PHE A 62 14.99 -11.74 -2.40
N GLU A 63 14.62 -11.81 -3.67
CA GLU A 63 15.14 -10.93 -4.71
C GLU A 63 14.80 -9.46 -4.41
N LEU A 64 13.55 -9.18 -4.01
CA LEU A 64 13.12 -7.84 -3.61
C LEU A 64 13.94 -7.31 -2.42
N LEU A 65 14.12 -8.13 -1.39
CA LEU A 65 14.92 -7.77 -0.21
C LEU A 65 16.38 -7.51 -0.58
N PHE A 66 16.96 -8.35 -1.45
CA PHE A 66 18.32 -8.16 -1.96
C PHE A 66 18.45 -6.85 -2.73
N GLN A 67 17.54 -6.57 -3.65
CA GLN A 67 17.55 -5.33 -4.43
C GLN A 67 17.41 -4.09 -3.53
N LEU A 68 16.50 -4.13 -2.55
CA LEU A 68 16.31 -3.04 -1.60
C LEU A 68 17.59 -2.81 -0.77
N TYR A 69 18.16 -3.87 -0.23
CA TYR A 69 19.36 -3.79 0.58
C TYR A 69 20.58 -3.30 -0.22
N HIS A 70 20.80 -3.89 -1.39
CA HIS A 70 22.00 -3.60 -2.20
C HIS A 70 21.95 -2.24 -2.90
N ASN A 71 20.77 -1.83 -3.37
CA ASN A 71 20.64 -0.65 -4.23
C ASN A 71 20.10 0.60 -3.53
N PHE A 72 19.35 0.44 -2.44
CA PHE A 72 18.57 1.52 -1.84
C PHE A 72 18.80 1.68 -0.35
N SER A 73 19.65 0.86 0.29
CA SER A 73 19.91 0.96 1.72
C SER A 73 20.87 2.08 2.06
N VAL A 74 20.55 2.79 3.15
CA VAL A 74 21.43 3.79 3.77
C VAL A 74 21.46 3.51 5.26
N LYS A 75 22.69 3.45 5.85
CA LYS A 75 22.84 3.37 7.31
C LYS A 75 22.37 4.67 7.96
N VAL A 76 21.54 4.54 8.97
CA VAL A 76 20.97 5.68 9.70
C VAL A 76 21.55 5.73 11.11
N PHE A 77 21.86 6.94 11.60
CA PHE A 77 22.35 7.13 12.96
C PHE A 77 21.24 6.83 13.99
N GLN A 78 21.62 6.34 15.18
CA GLN A 78 20.68 5.89 16.23
C GLN A 78 19.60 6.92 16.64
N SER A 79 19.92 8.21 16.60
CA SER A 79 18.96 9.29 16.91
C SER A 79 17.79 9.34 15.92
N ASP A 80 18.09 9.14 14.64
CA ASP A 80 17.07 9.17 13.57
C ASP A 80 16.23 7.88 13.57
N LEU A 81 16.83 6.75 13.97
CA LEU A 81 16.12 5.48 14.11
C LEU A 81 15.00 5.54 15.17
N SER A 82 15.25 6.20 16.31
CA SER A 82 14.27 6.32 17.37
C SER A 82 13.02 7.10 16.94
N GLN A 83 13.23 8.20 16.19
CA GLN A 83 12.14 8.99 15.64
C GLN A 83 11.40 8.24 14.52
N GLN A 84 12.12 7.56 13.66
CA GLN A 84 11.53 6.76 12.59
C GLN A 84 10.70 5.60 13.13
N LYS A 85 11.18 4.91 14.17
CA LYS A 85 10.42 3.86 14.86
C LYS A 85 9.11 4.41 15.42
N LYS A 86 9.15 5.56 16.11
CA LYS A 86 7.93 6.22 16.60
C LYS A 86 6.96 6.59 15.49
N ASP A 87 7.48 7.07 14.36
CA ASP A 87 6.66 7.40 13.20
C ASP A 87 6.04 6.16 12.57
N LEU A 88 6.78 5.04 12.49
CA LEU A 88 6.29 3.77 12.00
C LEU A 88 5.22 3.18 12.92
N ASP A 89 5.45 3.21 14.23
CA ASP A 89 4.48 2.74 15.23
C ASP A 89 3.17 3.53 15.13
N ARG A 90 3.23 4.87 15.00
CA ARG A 90 2.06 5.72 14.77
C ARG A 90 1.34 5.38 13.47
N LEU A 91 2.10 5.16 12.39
CA LEU A 91 1.52 4.80 11.11
C LEU A 91 0.82 3.45 11.18
N ASN A 92 1.42 2.45 11.84
CA ASN A 92 0.81 1.15 12.05
C ASN A 92 -0.51 1.24 12.84
N LEU A 93 -0.55 2.06 13.91
CA LEU A 93 -1.79 2.32 14.65
C LEU A 93 -2.89 2.88 13.74
N VAL A 94 -2.54 3.86 12.91
CA VAL A 94 -3.46 4.48 11.95
C VAL A 94 -3.96 3.47 10.91
N LEU A 95 -3.07 2.68 10.31
CA LEU A 95 -3.43 1.71 9.29
C LEU A 95 -4.30 0.58 9.85
N ASN A 96 -3.99 0.08 11.05
CA ASN A 96 -4.83 -0.90 11.73
C ASN A 96 -6.22 -0.33 12.03
N TYR A 97 -6.28 0.91 12.54
CA TYR A 97 -7.56 1.57 12.80
C TYR A 97 -8.41 1.74 11.54
N ILE A 98 -7.78 2.13 10.42
CA ILE A 98 -8.47 2.21 9.12
C ILE A 98 -9.01 0.83 8.73
N SER A 99 -8.22 -0.22 8.83
CA SER A 99 -8.62 -1.58 8.43
C SER A 99 -9.83 -2.09 9.19
N GLU A 100 -9.95 -1.73 10.46
CA GLU A 100 -11.07 -2.13 11.32
C GLU A 100 -12.33 -1.26 11.12
N ASN A 101 -12.14 0.03 10.75
CA ASN A 101 -13.20 1.02 10.76
C ASN A 101 -13.54 1.61 9.39
N TYR A 102 -12.93 1.17 8.28
CA TYR A 102 -13.05 1.79 6.96
C TYR A 102 -14.48 1.90 6.44
N LYS A 103 -15.39 1.04 6.89
CA LYS A 103 -16.79 1.01 6.45
C LYS A 103 -17.61 2.21 6.91
N ARG A 104 -17.18 2.90 7.95
CA ARG A 104 -17.83 4.11 8.48
C ARG A 104 -17.02 5.36 8.17
N PRO A 105 -17.62 6.54 8.26
CA PRO A 105 -16.87 7.78 8.25
C PRO A 105 -15.89 7.82 9.43
N ILE A 106 -14.63 8.18 9.15
CA ILE A 106 -13.59 8.44 10.15
C ILE A 106 -13.22 9.92 10.01
N SER A 107 -13.37 10.69 11.06
CA SER A 107 -13.01 12.11 11.04
C SER A 107 -11.50 12.30 11.13
N LEU A 108 -11.01 13.47 10.65
CA LEU A 108 -9.60 13.80 10.76
C LEU A 108 -9.15 13.94 12.23
N ASP A 109 -10.00 14.43 13.10
CA ASP A 109 -9.70 14.56 14.53
C ASP A 109 -9.63 13.20 15.21
N GLU A 110 -10.52 12.29 14.86
CA GLU A 110 -10.54 10.92 15.35
C GLU A 110 -9.24 10.18 14.99
N ILE A 111 -8.86 10.20 13.72
CA ILE A 111 -7.67 9.47 13.27
C ILE A 111 -6.36 10.13 13.73
N ALA A 112 -6.34 11.44 13.87
CA ALA A 112 -5.22 12.16 14.46
C ALA A 112 -5.03 11.79 15.94
N GLY A 113 -6.13 11.61 16.68
CA GLY A 113 -6.13 11.12 18.06
C GLY A 113 -5.53 9.71 18.18
N VAL A 114 -5.85 8.82 17.25
CA VAL A 114 -5.23 7.46 17.18
C VAL A 114 -3.72 7.52 17.04
N ALA A 115 -3.21 8.49 16.27
CA ALA A 115 -1.77 8.71 16.10
C ALA A 115 -1.13 9.53 17.25
N TYR A 116 -1.91 9.98 18.23
CA TYR A 116 -1.48 10.93 19.28
C TYR A 116 -0.90 12.22 18.70
N LEU A 117 -1.55 12.76 17.67
CA LEU A 117 -1.12 13.96 16.95
C LEU A 117 -2.27 14.99 16.88
N GLN A 118 -1.90 16.27 16.75
CA GLN A 118 -2.88 17.29 16.37
C GLN A 118 -3.26 17.12 14.89
N THR A 119 -4.52 17.41 14.56
CA THR A 119 -5.10 17.18 13.22
C THR A 119 -4.28 17.77 12.08
N GLY A 120 -3.85 19.03 12.19
CA GLY A 120 -3.05 19.68 11.17
C GLY A 120 -1.65 19.07 11.01
N TYR A 121 -1.04 18.58 12.10
CA TYR A 121 0.22 17.86 12.04
C TYR A 121 0.04 16.47 11.46
N PHE A 122 -1.01 15.74 11.85
CA PHE A 122 -1.37 14.44 11.29
C PHE A 122 -1.51 14.48 9.77
N CYS A 123 -2.24 15.46 9.22
CA CYS A 123 -2.42 15.58 7.77
C CYS A 123 -1.07 15.69 7.02
N ARG A 124 -0.16 16.52 7.53
CA ARG A 124 1.19 16.67 6.94
C ARG A 124 2.03 15.41 7.12
N PHE A 125 1.99 14.82 8.31
CA PHE A 125 2.68 13.58 8.65
C PHE A 125 2.24 12.44 7.74
N PHE A 126 0.93 12.19 7.65
CA PHE A 126 0.38 11.09 6.86
C PHE A 126 0.73 11.27 5.37
N LYS A 127 0.51 12.45 4.80
CA LYS A 127 0.86 12.74 3.40
C LYS A 127 2.35 12.59 3.13
N LYS A 128 3.21 13.01 4.06
CA LYS A 128 4.67 12.85 3.93
C LYS A 128 5.08 11.37 3.94
N LYS A 129 4.44 10.54 4.77
CA LYS A 129 4.79 9.11 4.93
C LYS A 129 4.16 8.22 3.88
N MET A 130 2.91 8.50 3.46
CA MET A 130 2.13 7.66 2.55
C MET A 130 2.09 8.19 1.10
N GLY A 131 2.54 9.42 0.86
CA GLY A 131 2.48 10.07 -0.45
C GLY A 131 1.10 10.63 -0.81
N VAL A 132 0.05 10.17 -0.16
CA VAL A 132 -1.35 10.57 -0.38
C VAL A 132 -1.97 11.11 0.89
N THR A 133 -3.08 11.85 0.80
CA THR A 133 -3.83 12.30 1.97
C THR A 133 -4.56 11.12 2.63
N PHE A 134 -4.93 11.28 3.91
CA PHE A 134 -5.72 10.28 4.63
C PHE A 134 -7.03 9.94 3.93
N LEU A 135 -7.74 10.95 3.43
CA LEU A 135 -9.02 10.74 2.73
C LEU A 135 -8.86 10.01 1.40
N GLU A 136 -7.81 10.30 0.64
CA GLU A 136 -7.46 9.57 -0.58
C GLU A 136 -7.17 8.11 -0.24
N TYR A 137 -6.29 7.86 0.74
CA TYR A 137 -5.95 6.52 1.19
C TYR A 137 -7.19 5.72 1.64
N GLN A 138 -8.06 6.31 2.47
CA GLN A 138 -9.28 5.64 2.93
C GLN A 138 -10.20 5.28 1.76
N ASN A 139 -10.34 6.17 0.79
CA ASN A 139 -11.16 5.90 -0.39
C ASN A 139 -10.54 4.80 -1.28
N GLU A 140 -9.24 4.80 -1.50
CA GLU A 140 -8.53 3.74 -2.23
C GLU A 140 -8.65 2.40 -1.51
N TYR A 141 -8.51 2.39 -0.18
CA TYR A 141 -8.70 1.20 0.63
C TYR A 141 -10.10 0.62 0.47
N ARG A 142 -11.16 1.45 0.52
CA ARG A 142 -12.54 1.04 0.23
C ARG A 142 -12.70 0.50 -1.19
N LEU A 143 -12.07 1.17 -2.15
CA LEU A 143 -12.16 0.84 -3.58
C LEU A 143 -11.65 -0.58 -3.86
N SER A 144 -10.60 -1.03 -3.17
CA SER A 144 -10.05 -2.38 -3.31
C SER A 144 -11.06 -3.48 -2.89
N PHE A 145 -11.82 -3.24 -1.81
CA PHE A 145 -12.88 -4.17 -1.37
C PHE A 145 -14.11 -4.12 -2.28
N ILE A 146 -14.49 -2.92 -2.74
CA ILE A 146 -15.56 -2.76 -3.70
C ILE A 146 -15.24 -3.52 -4.99
N TYR A 147 -14.02 -3.43 -5.49
CA TYR A 147 -13.57 -4.19 -6.65
C TYR A 147 -13.70 -5.71 -6.43
N LYS A 148 -13.24 -6.22 -5.28
CA LYS A 148 -13.39 -7.64 -4.92
C LYS A 148 -14.84 -8.08 -4.90
N ASP A 149 -15.73 -7.30 -4.31
CA ASP A 149 -17.17 -7.64 -4.29
C ASP A 149 -17.81 -7.56 -5.67
N LEU A 150 -17.38 -6.61 -6.51
CA LEU A 150 -17.85 -6.48 -7.89
C LEU A 150 -17.56 -7.72 -8.74
N ILE A 151 -16.41 -8.37 -8.54
CA ILE A 151 -16.04 -9.57 -9.30
C ILE A 151 -16.57 -10.86 -8.67
N ASN A 152 -16.73 -10.92 -7.35
CA ASN A 152 -17.10 -12.14 -6.62
C ASN A 152 -18.59 -12.24 -6.32
N THR A 153 -19.39 -11.17 -6.51
CA THR A 153 -20.82 -11.17 -6.19
C THR A 153 -21.66 -10.65 -7.36
N LYS A 154 -22.97 -10.95 -7.33
CA LYS A 154 -23.95 -10.38 -8.26
C LYS A 154 -24.69 -9.18 -7.67
N ASP A 155 -24.31 -8.72 -6.50
CA ASP A 155 -24.99 -7.64 -5.80
C ASP A 155 -25.00 -6.34 -6.63
N PRO A 156 -26.06 -5.54 -6.57
CA PRO A 156 -26.10 -4.23 -7.22
C PRO A 156 -24.95 -3.33 -6.73
N VAL A 157 -24.43 -2.49 -7.63
CA VAL A 157 -23.27 -1.63 -7.32
C VAL A 157 -23.52 -0.75 -6.08
N HIS A 158 -24.74 -0.18 -5.95
CA HIS A 158 -25.08 0.67 -4.80
C HIS A 158 -25.03 -0.08 -3.46
N VAL A 159 -25.46 -1.35 -3.43
CA VAL A 159 -25.39 -2.20 -2.23
C VAL A 159 -23.95 -2.47 -1.84
N ILE A 160 -23.09 -2.72 -2.82
CA ILE A 160 -21.65 -2.92 -2.56
C ILE A 160 -21.03 -1.62 -1.99
N LEU A 161 -21.35 -0.47 -2.58
CA LEU A 161 -20.85 0.83 -2.09
C LEU A 161 -21.28 1.10 -0.65
N GLU A 162 -22.54 0.88 -0.32
CA GLU A 162 -23.07 1.02 1.03
C GLU A 162 -22.34 0.11 2.03
N ARG A 163 -22.15 -1.18 1.66
CA ARG A 163 -21.44 -2.17 2.47
C ARG A 163 -20.04 -1.72 2.85
N HIS A 164 -19.35 -1.02 1.96
CA HIS A 164 -17.99 -0.51 2.16
C HIS A 164 -17.94 0.95 2.57
N GLY A 165 -19.06 1.56 2.92
CA GLY A 165 -19.14 2.94 3.43
C GLY A 165 -18.76 4.01 2.41
N PHE A 166 -18.96 3.74 1.11
CA PHE A 166 -18.71 4.69 0.04
C PHE A 166 -20.00 5.42 -0.34
N THR A 167 -20.20 6.61 0.20
CA THR A 167 -21.48 7.36 0.07
C THR A 167 -21.54 8.26 -1.17
N ASN A 168 -20.40 8.72 -1.68
CA ASN A 168 -20.34 9.62 -2.83
C ASN A 168 -20.16 8.86 -4.16
N TYR A 169 -21.29 8.54 -4.81
CA TYR A 169 -21.28 7.78 -6.08
C TYR A 169 -20.50 8.49 -7.22
N LYS A 170 -20.57 9.82 -7.29
CA LYS A 170 -19.84 10.59 -8.32
C LYS A 170 -18.32 10.48 -8.14
N LEU A 171 -17.88 10.62 -6.90
CA LEU A 171 -16.46 10.44 -6.53
C LEU A 171 -16.01 9.00 -6.80
N PHE A 172 -16.81 8.00 -6.40
CA PHE A 172 -16.54 6.60 -6.67
C PHE A 172 -16.31 6.32 -8.17
N ARG A 173 -17.23 6.75 -9.03
CA ARG A 173 -17.11 6.52 -10.48
C ARG A 173 -15.83 7.10 -11.05
N ARG A 174 -15.47 8.31 -10.63
CA ARG A 174 -14.24 8.97 -11.07
C ARG A 174 -13.02 8.18 -10.62
N MET A 175 -12.90 7.87 -9.33
CA MET A 175 -11.77 7.13 -8.77
C MET A 175 -11.65 5.72 -9.38
N PHE A 176 -12.78 5.05 -9.56
CA PHE A 176 -12.80 3.71 -10.16
C PHE A 176 -12.30 3.72 -11.60
N GLN A 177 -12.73 4.72 -12.39
CA GLN A 177 -12.26 4.89 -13.77
C GLN A 177 -10.77 5.24 -13.84
N GLU A 178 -10.30 6.12 -12.95
CA GLU A 178 -8.89 6.53 -12.86
C GLU A 178 -7.99 5.34 -12.47
N HIS A 179 -8.45 4.50 -11.54
CA HIS A 179 -7.65 3.39 -11.00
C HIS A 179 -7.69 2.13 -11.88
N PHE A 180 -8.85 1.76 -12.42
CA PHE A 180 -9.05 0.51 -13.17
C PHE A 180 -9.20 0.70 -14.68
N GLY A 181 -9.17 1.93 -15.19
CA GLY A 181 -9.30 2.24 -16.63
C GLY A 181 -10.67 1.95 -17.25
N CYS A 182 -11.65 1.46 -16.45
CA CYS A 182 -12.97 1.08 -16.93
C CYS A 182 -14.07 1.31 -15.90
N THR A 183 -15.33 1.18 -16.32
CA THR A 183 -16.48 1.33 -15.40
C THR A 183 -16.75 0.05 -14.61
N PRO A 184 -17.39 0.11 -13.43
CA PRO A 184 -17.79 -1.07 -12.65
C PRO A 184 -18.63 -2.06 -13.43
N THR A 185 -19.51 -1.58 -14.30
CA THR A 185 -20.35 -2.42 -15.17
C THR A 185 -19.49 -3.20 -16.16
N LYS A 186 -18.52 -2.54 -16.78
CA LYS A 186 -17.61 -3.16 -17.75
C LYS A 186 -16.73 -4.23 -17.11
N VAL A 187 -16.29 -4.03 -15.88
CA VAL A 187 -15.57 -5.08 -15.11
C VAL A 187 -16.43 -6.35 -15.02
N ARG A 188 -17.71 -6.22 -14.66
CA ARG A 188 -18.63 -7.37 -14.57
C ARG A 188 -18.92 -8.05 -15.89
N GLU A 189 -19.00 -7.29 -16.97
CA GLU A 189 -19.24 -7.84 -18.32
C GLU A 189 -18.04 -8.68 -18.78
N ASN A 190 -16.83 -8.21 -18.51
CA ASN A 190 -15.60 -8.91 -18.87
C ASN A 190 -15.40 -10.23 -18.09
N MET A 191 -15.96 -10.35 -16.87
CA MET A 191 -15.89 -11.56 -16.07
C MET A 191 -16.94 -12.63 -16.45
N LYS A 192 -17.91 -12.28 -17.31
CA LYS A 192 -18.93 -13.23 -17.79
C LYS A 192 -18.54 -13.93 -19.10
N LYS A 193 -17.42 -13.56 -19.66
CA LYS A 193 -16.83 -14.19 -20.85
C LYS A 193 -15.76 -15.21 -20.45
#